data_06541ba03089770a3565bf5471d381b5
#
_entry.id   06541ba03089770a3565bf5471d381b5
#
_cell.length_a   1.000
_cell.length_b   1.000
_cell.length_c   1.000
_cell.angle_alpha   90.00
_cell.angle_beta   90.00
_cell.angle_gamma   90.00
#
_symmetry.space_group_name_H-M   'P 1'
#
loop_
_entity.id
_entity.type
_entity.pdbx_description
1 polymer ?
#
loop_
_entity_poly.entity_id
_entity_poly.type
_entity_poly.pdbx_seq_one_letter_code
_entity_poly.pdbx_strand_id
1 'polypeptide(L)'
;GLAPTQDAEKTAEIQPRQRAFFFSGQGAEYFRIWIVNIVLTIMTLGIYSAWAKVRNKQYFYAHTQLDGASFSYQAVPLQILKGRLIAFAFFVFYIVTTSLFPATGVIFGLLFIVLFPWLVVKSLTFNAFYSEYRNVRFGFVGQYSEAFKVYILWPILGLVTFSLLMPYAIYKQQCFLVRNMRYGD
;
A
#
# COMPACT_ATOMS: atom_id res chain seq x y z
N GLY A 1 29.77 33.92 -39.72
CA GLY A 1 28.73 33.58 -38.76
C GLY A 1 28.36 32.12 -38.94
N LEU A 2 28.97 31.23 -38.15
CA LEU A 2 28.63 29.82 -38.09
C LEU A 2 27.34 29.68 -37.25
N ALA A 3 26.27 29.19 -37.85
CA ALA A 3 25.07 28.86 -37.14
C ALA A 3 25.38 27.72 -36.09
N PRO A 4 24.83 27.79 -34.88
CA PRO A 4 25.03 26.76 -33.92
C PRO A 4 24.40 25.46 -34.44
N THR A 5 25.19 24.38 -34.43
CA THR A 5 24.81 23.05 -34.89
C THR A 5 23.61 22.56 -34.07
N GLN A 6 22.59 22.00 -34.74
CA GLN A 6 21.38 21.40 -34.12
C GLN A 6 21.65 20.31 -33.07
N ASP A 7 22.88 19.84 -32.98
CA ASP A 7 23.31 18.85 -31.96
C ASP A 7 23.56 19.48 -30.58
N ALA A 8 23.77 20.79 -30.49
CA ALA A 8 23.92 21.52 -29.22
C ALA A 8 22.57 21.76 -28.52
N GLU A 9 21.47 21.74 -29.29
CA GLU A 9 20.11 21.96 -28.75
C GLU A 9 19.48 20.65 -28.21
N LYS A 10 19.98 19.50 -28.67
CA LYS A 10 19.54 18.17 -28.17
C LYS A 10 20.18 17.74 -26.86
N THR A 11 21.25 18.40 -26.45
CA THR A 11 21.93 18.16 -25.18
C THR A 11 21.55 19.19 -24.11
N ALA A 12 20.44 19.87 -24.26
CA ALA A 12 19.78 20.51 -23.13
C ALA A 12 19.40 19.35 -22.17
N GLU A 13 20.33 19.06 -21.27
CA GLU A 13 20.19 18.13 -20.17
C GLU A 13 18.77 18.26 -19.61
N ILE A 14 18.02 17.16 -19.67
CA ILE A 14 16.77 17.01 -18.93
C ILE A 14 17.20 16.99 -17.45
N GLN A 15 17.51 18.18 -16.93
CA GLN A 15 17.72 18.33 -15.49
C GLN A 15 16.43 17.88 -14.81
N PRO A 16 16.49 16.88 -13.94
CA PRO A 16 15.31 16.43 -13.22
C PRO A 16 14.77 17.63 -12.45
N ARG A 17 13.62 18.16 -12.89
CA ARG A 17 12.95 19.24 -12.18
C ARG A 17 12.56 18.73 -10.81
N GLN A 18 13.23 19.21 -9.78
CA GLN A 18 12.84 18.93 -8.41
C GLN A 18 11.50 19.61 -8.15
N ARG A 19 10.46 18.79 -7.97
CA ARG A 19 9.12 19.25 -7.63
C ARG A 19 8.85 18.92 -6.18
N ALA A 20 8.53 19.93 -5.39
CA ALA A 20 8.20 19.75 -3.98
C ALA A 20 6.76 19.29 -3.82
N PHE A 21 6.57 18.34 -2.91
CA PHE A 21 5.23 18.00 -2.40
C PHE A 21 4.78 19.08 -1.42
N PHE A 22 3.53 19.50 -1.55
CA PHE A 22 2.89 20.41 -0.62
C PHE A 22 1.74 19.71 0.07
N PHE A 23 1.68 19.82 1.41
CA PHE A 23 0.60 19.24 2.21
C PHE A 23 -0.20 20.37 2.88
N SER A 24 -1.50 20.47 2.56
CA SER A 24 -2.41 21.50 3.07
C SER A 24 -3.37 21.01 4.16
N GLY A 25 -3.23 19.76 4.62
CA GLY A 25 -4.11 19.17 5.62
C GLY A 25 -3.98 19.82 7.00
N GLN A 26 -5.11 20.02 7.67
CA GLN A 26 -5.17 20.58 9.01
C GLN A 26 -5.42 19.49 10.05
N GLY A 27 -4.66 19.51 11.14
CA GLY A 27 -4.77 18.51 12.21
C GLY A 27 -6.15 18.49 12.87
N ALA A 28 -6.77 19.64 13.08
CA ALA A 28 -8.10 19.74 13.67
C ALA A 28 -9.19 19.13 12.78
N GLU A 29 -9.11 19.34 11.47
CA GLU A 29 -10.03 18.75 10.50
C GLU A 29 -9.87 17.23 10.45
N TYR A 30 -8.63 16.76 10.38
CA TYR A 30 -8.35 15.31 10.40
C TYR A 30 -8.83 14.67 11.72
N PHE A 31 -8.63 15.31 12.85
CA PHE A 31 -9.10 14.82 14.15
C PHE A 31 -10.62 14.62 14.19
N ARG A 32 -11.39 15.54 13.60
CA ARG A 32 -12.86 15.41 13.50
C ARG A 32 -13.25 14.19 12.64
N ILE A 33 -12.57 13.99 11.51
CA ILE A 33 -12.79 12.81 10.66
C ILE A 33 -12.43 11.54 11.41
N TRP A 34 -11.30 11.52 12.10
CA TRP A 34 -10.78 10.38 12.85
C TRP A 34 -11.72 9.94 13.97
N ILE A 35 -12.20 10.89 14.81
CA ILE A 35 -13.08 10.56 15.93
C ILE A 35 -14.43 10.03 15.46
N VAL A 36 -15.01 10.61 14.41
CA VAL A 36 -16.25 10.11 13.80
C VAL A 36 -16.05 8.70 13.26
N ASN A 37 -14.95 8.45 12.58
CA ASN A 37 -14.62 7.13 12.04
C ASN A 37 -14.45 6.08 13.16
N ILE A 38 -13.85 6.43 14.29
CA ILE A 38 -13.71 5.53 15.45
C ILE A 38 -15.08 5.22 16.06
N VAL A 39 -15.87 6.25 16.36
CA VAL A 39 -17.20 6.06 16.97
C VAL A 39 -18.07 5.17 16.09
N LEU A 40 -18.16 5.46 14.80
CA LEU A 40 -18.94 4.65 13.86
C LEU A 40 -18.39 3.22 13.70
N THR A 41 -17.07 3.04 13.76
CA THR A 41 -16.46 1.71 13.70
C THR A 41 -16.82 0.87 14.93
N ILE A 42 -16.82 1.48 16.12
CA ILE A 42 -17.21 0.81 17.37
C ILE A 42 -18.72 0.48 17.32
N MET A 43 -19.57 1.44 16.96
CA MET A 43 -21.02 1.25 16.89
C MET A 43 -21.45 0.17 15.88
N THR A 44 -20.70 0.01 14.81
CA THR A 44 -20.97 -0.99 13.75
C THR A 44 -20.17 -2.29 13.91
N LEU A 45 -19.57 -2.53 15.09
CA LEU A 45 -18.74 -3.72 15.37
C LEU A 45 -17.64 -3.96 14.30
N GLY A 46 -17.04 -2.86 13.81
CA GLY A 46 -15.95 -2.92 12.84
C GLY A 46 -16.36 -2.87 11.36
N ILE A 47 -17.64 -2.99 11.02
CA ILE A 47 -18.10 -2.94 9.63
C ILE A 47 -17.73 -1.60 8.98
N TYR A 48 -17.97 -0.47 9.68
CA TYR A 48 -17.63 0.86 9.18
C TYR A 48 -16.14 1.10 8.95
N SER A 49 -15.26 0.26 9.47
CA SER A 49 -13.80 0.40 9.31
C SER A 49 -13.35 0.40 7.84
N ALA A 50 -14.11 -0.19 6.92
CA ALA A 50 -13.84 -0.13 5.48
C ALA A 50 -14.05 1.29 4.92
N TRP A 51 -15.14 1.97 5.32
CA TRP A 51 -15.40 3.37 4.97
C TRP A 51 -14.39 4.31 5.63
N ALA A 52 -14.06 4.08 6.91
CA ALA A 52 -13.05 4.84 7.62
C ALA A 52 -11.69 4.80 6.89
N LYS A 53 -11.26 3.63 6.41
CA LYS A 53 -10.02 3.48 5.66
C LYS A 53 -10.03 4.29 4.36
N VAL A 54 -11.11 4.25 3.60
CA VAL A 54 -11.24 5.02 2.35
C VAL A 54 -11.24 6.52 2.65
N ARG A 55 -12.04 6.95 3.64
CA ARG A 55 -12.16 8.36 4.02
C ARG A 55 -10.84 8.97 4.48
N ASN A 56 -10.08 8.23 5.31
CA ASN A 56 -8.75 8.66 5.74
C ASN A 56 -7.80 8.82 4.54
N LYS A 57 -7.77 7.86 3.62
CA LYS A 57 -6.94 7.97 2.42
C LYS A 57 -7.36 9.12 1.53
N GLN A 58 -8.66 9.30 1.31
CA GLN A 58 -9.18 10.43 0.53
C GLN A 58 -8.74 11.77 1.12
N TYR A 59 -8.78 11.92 2.44
CA TYR A 59 -8.33 13.14 3.10
C TYR A 59 -6.84 13.43 2.81
N PHE A 60 -5.96 12.46 3.06
CA PHE A 60 -4.52 12.65 2.83
C PHE A 60 -4.18 12.88 1.35
N TYR A 61 -4.81 12.15 0.44
CA TYR A 61 -4.58 12.29 -0.98
C TYR A 61 -5.05 13.66 -1.50
N ALA A 62 -6.24 14.11 -1.10
CA ALA A 62 -6.78 15.40 -1.52
C ALA A 62 -5.93 16.60 -1.03
N HIS A 63 -5.31 16.46 0.16
CA HIS A 63 -4.47 17.50 0.73
C HIS A 63 -2.99 17.40 0.36
N THR A 64 -2.59 16.34 -0.36
CA THR A 64 -1.23 16.20 -0.91
C THR A 64 -1.23 16.70 -2.35
N GLN A 65 -0.43 17.73 -2.61
CA GLN A 65 -0.31 18.33 -3.93
C GLN A 65 1.09 18.19 -4.48
N LEU A 66 1.19 17.98 -5.78
CA LEU A 66 2.41 18.01 -6.54
C LEU A 66 2.17 18.89 -7.76
N ASP A 67 2.99 19.92 -7.96
CA ASP A 67 2.89 20.81 -9.11
C ASP A 67 1.48 21.40 -9.28
N GLY A 68 0.84 21.83 -8.17
CA GLY A 68 -0.49 22.46 -8.15
C GLY A 68 -1.67 21.50 -8.36
N ALA A 69 -1.45 20.21 -8.55
CA ALA A 69 -2.50 19.21 -8.65
C ALA A 69 -2.52 18.30 -7.42
N SER A 70 -3.71 17.97 -6.91
CA SER A 70 -3.89 17.02 -5.80
C SER A 70 -3.99 15.59 -6.29
N PHE A 71 -3.67 14.66 -5.39
CA PHE A 71 -3.94 13.23 -5.59
C PHE A 71 -5.39 12.91 -5.27
N SER A 72 -5.91 11.83 -5.82
CA SER A 72 -7.22 11.30 -5.48
C SER A 72 -7.17 9.80 -5.17
N TYR A 73 -8.11 9.33 -4.34
CA TYR A 73 -8.26 7.93 -3.99
C TYR A 73 -9.72 7.51 -4.18
N GLN A 74 -9.96 6.61 -5.14
CA GLN A 74 -11.30 6.28 -5.64
C GLN A 74 -11.77 4.87 -5.25
N ALA A 75 -11.18 4.25 -4.23
CA ALA A 75 -11.60 2.91 -3.82
C ALA A 75 -13.03 2.90 -3.27
N VAL A 76 -13.77 1.86 -3.64
CA VAL A 76 -15.13 1.63 -3.13
C VAL A 76 -15.05 0.87 -1.80
N PRO A 77 -15.61 1.41 -0.70
CA PRO A 77 -15.55 0.77 0.62
C PRO A 77 -16.10 -0.66 0.64
N LEU A 78 -17.16 -0.93 -0.14
CA LEU A 78 -17.77 -2.26 -0.24
C LEU A 78 -16.80 -3.35 -0.73
N GLN A 79 -15.86 -3.01 -1.62
CA GLN A 79 -14.85 -3.97 -2.08
C GLN A 79 -13.86 -4.33 -0.96
N ILE A 80 -13.50 -3.34 -0.14
CA ILE A 80 -12.67 -3.56 1.05
C ILE A 80 -13.43 -4.40 2.08
N LEU A 81 -14.71 -4.13 2.28
CA LEU A 81 -15.57 -4.88 3.20
C LEU A 81 -15.70 -6.34 2.77
N LYS A 82 -15.95 -6.61 1.48
CA LYS A 82 -16.02 -7.99 0.95
C LYS A 82 -14.72 -8.75 1.24
N GLY A 83 -13.56 -8.15 0.98
CA GLY A 83 -12.26 -8.76 1.29
C GLY A 83 -12.08 -9.06 2.78
N ARG A 84 -12.53 -8.16 3.67
CA ARG A 84 -12.49 -8.38 5.13
C ARG A 84 -13.44 -9.48 5.61
N LEU A 85 -14.66 -9.56 5.04
CA LEU A 85 -15.59 -10.62 5.37
C LEU A 85 -15.06 -12.00 4.97
N ILE A 86 -14.43 -12.10 3.79
CA ILE A 86 -13.78 -13.33 3.36
C ILE A 86 -12.65 -13.69 4.32
N ALA A 87 -11.78 -12.73 4.67
CA ALA A 87 -10.68 -12.96 5.61
C ALA A 87 -11.21 -13.37 7.00
N PHE A 88 -12.29 -12.76 7.47
CA PHE A 88 -12.94 -13.12 8.73
C PHE A 88 -13.51 -14.53 8.70
N ALA A 89 -14.19 -14.92 7.62
CA ALA A 89 -14.71 -16.28 7.45
C ALA A 89 -13.58 -17.32 7.47
N PHE A 90 -12.46 -17.04 6.78
CA PHE A 90 -11.26 -17.89 6.85
C PHE A 90 -10.68 -17.97 8.27
N PHE A 91 -10.66 -16.87 9.00
CA PHE A 91 -10.17 -16.82 10.36
C PHE A 91 -11.03 -17.67 11.32
N VAL A 92 -12.37 -17.56 11.21
CA VAL A 92 -13.30 -18.40 11.98
C VAL A 92 -13.11 -19.87 11.62
N PHE A 93 -13.02 -20.20 10.33
CA PHE A 93 -12.75 -21.56 9.86
C PHE A 93 -11.43 -22.12 10.43
N TYR A 94 -10.37 -21.30 10.43
CA TYR A 94 -9.09 -21.64 11.04
C TYR A 94 -9.24 -21.97 12.53
N ILE A 95 -9.89 -21.11 13.32
CA ILE A 95 -10.09 -21.33 14.77
C ILE A 95 -10.86 -22.63 15.03
N VAL A 96 -11.98 -22.82 14.33
CA VAL A 96 -12.81 -24.04 14.52
C VAL A 96 -12.03 -25.29 14.17
N THR A 97 -11.31 -25.29 13.04
CA THR A 97 -10.56 -26.47 12.59
C THR A 97 -9.40 -26.80 13.53
N THR A 98 -8.65 -25.79 13.98
CA THR A 98 -7.53 -26.00 14.90
C THR A 98 -7.97 -26.38 16.32
N SER A 99 -9.15 -25.95 16.74
CA SER A 99 -9.75 -26.38 18.02
C SER A 99 -10.15 -27.86 18.02
N LEU A 100 -10.65 -28.35 16.87
CA LEU A 100 -11.01 -29.75 16.72
C LEU A 100 -9.82 -30.66 16.41
N PHE A 101 -8.88 -30.17 15.62
CA PHE A 101 -7.70 -30.89 15.15
C PHE A 101 -6.43 -30.03 15.28
N PRO A 102 -5.78 -30.02 16.47
CA PRO A 102 -4.63 -29.13 16.73
C PRO A 102 -3.46 -29.28 15.74
N ALA A 103 -3.24 -30.47 15.19
CA ALA A 103 -2.20 -30.71 14.20
C ALA A 103 -2.37 -29.91 12.88
N THR A 104 -3.60 -29.52 12.57
CA THR A 104 -3.90 -28.72 11.37
C THR A 104 -3.33 -27.28 11.46
N GLY A 105 -3.04 -26.78 12.67
CA GLY A 105 -2.43 -25.48 12.88
C GLY A 105 -1.11 -25.29 12.14
N VAL A 106 -0.28 -26.34 12.07
CA VAL A 106 0.99 -26.32 11.32
C VAL A 106 0.73 -26.17 9.83
N ILE A 107 -0.25 -26.91 9.29
CA ILE A 107 -0.61 -26.87 7.86
C ILE A 107 -1.09 -25.46 7.48
N PHE A 108 -1.98 -24.88 8.30
CA PHE A 108 -2.47 -23.51 8.07
C PHE A 108 -1.36 -22.48 8.21
N GLY A 109 -0.43 -22.66 9.15
CA GLY A 109 0.74 -21.78 9.28
C GLY A 109 1.62 -21.77 8.02
N LEU A 110 1.94 -22.94 7.49
CA LEU A 110 2.70 -23.08 6.25
C LEU A 110 1.95 -22.49 5.05
N LEU A 111 0.65 -22.77 4.94
CA LEU A 111 -0.19 -22.21 3.89
C LEU A 111 -0.22 -20.68 3.97
N PHE A 112 -0.32 -20.11 5.16
CA PHE A 112 -0.32 -18.65 5.36
C PHE A 112 1.02 -18.03 4.92
N ILE A 113 2.17 -18.64 5.26
CA ILE A 113 3.49 -18.16 4.82
C ILE A 113 3.57 -18.08 3.29
N VAL A 114 3.01 -19.07 2.59
CA VAL A 114 3.00 -19.09 1.12
C VAL A 114 2.02 -18.07 0.54
N LEU A 115 0.82 -17.92 1.14
CA LEU A 115 -0.21 -17.02 0.63
C LEU A 115 0.07 -15.53 0.97
N PHE A 116 0.76 -15.26 2.08
CA PHE A 116 0.98 -13.89 2.56
C PHE A 116 1.62 -12.96 1.52
N PRO A 117 2.73 -13.31 0.82
CA PRO A 117 3.30 -12.44 -0.20
C PRO A 117 2.35 -12.16 -1.35
N TRP A 118 1.53 -13.14 -1.74
CA TRP A 118 0.51 -12.97 -2.77
C TRP A 118 -0.57 -11.96 -2.33
N LEU A 119 -1.04 -12.04 -1.09
CA LEU A 119 -1.98 -11.09 -0.51
C LEU A 119 -1.39 -9.67 -0.47
N VAL A 120 -0.10 -9.55 -0.13
CA VAL A 120 0.60 -8.26 -0.13
C VAL A 120 0.62 -7.67 -1.54
N VAL A 121 1.05 -8.42 -2.55
CA VAL A 121 1.07 -7.96 -3.95
C VAL A 121 -0.32 -7.53 -4.40
N LYS A 122 -1.35 -8.34 -4.13
CA LYS A 122 -2.76 -7.99 -4.46
C LYS A 122 -3.23 -6.73 -3.75
N SER A 123 -2.88 -6.54 -2.48
CA SER A 123 -3.21 -5.34 -1.72
C SER A 123 -2.52 -4.09 -2.28
N LEU A 124 -1.25 -4.21 -2.68
CA LEU A 124 -0.49 -3.11 -3.30
C LEU A 124 -1.06 -2.75 -4.68
N THR A 125 -1.34 -3.76 -5.51
CA THR A 125 -1.98 -3.56 -6.82
C THR A 125 -3.34 -2.87 -6.67
N PHE A 126 -4.16 -3.31 -5.72
CA PHE A 126 -5.45 -2.68 -5.42
C PHE A 126 -5.28 -1.21 -5.00
N ASN A 127 -4.36 -0.94 -4.08
CA ASN A 127 -4.14 0.42 -3.61
C ASN A 127 -3.59 1.34 -4.72
N ALA A 128 -2.69 0.84 -5.57
CA ALA A 128 -2.17 1.59 -6.71
C ALA A 128 -3.28 1.90 -7.72
N PHE A 129 -4.06 0.90 -8.10
CA PHE A 129 -5.16 1.05 -9.08
C PHE A 129 -6.19 2.11 -8.69
N TYR A 130 -6.49 2.26 -7.40
CA TYR A 130 -7.42 3.27 -6.90
C TYR A 130 -6.76 4.61 -6.52
N SER A 131 -5.44 4.72 -6.67
CA SER A 131 -4.71 5.97 -6.52
C SER A 131 -4.57 6.65 -7.88
N GLU A 132 -4.80 7.95 -7.92
CA GLU A 132 -4.84 8.72 -9.17
C GLU A 132 -4.17 10.09 -8.96
N TYR A 133 -3.46 10.53 -9.98
CA TYR A 133 -2.90 11.88 -10.07
C TYR A 133 -3.12 12.42 -11.46
N ARG A 134 -3.69 13.63 -11.59
CA ARG A 134 -4.04 14.26 -12.88
C ARG A 134 -4.85 13.35 -13.82
N ASN A 135 -5.83 12.61 -13.28
CA ASN A 135 -6.66 11.63 -13.99
C ASN A 135 -5.89 10.42 -14.58
N VAL A 136 -4.64 10.21 -14.14
CA VAL A 136 -3.85 9.04 -14.49
C VAL A 136 -3.73 8.13 -13.27
N ARG A 137 -4.09 6.87 -13.42
CA ARG A 137 -4.03 5.87 -12.35
C ARG A 137 -2.62 5.34 -12.16
N PHE A 138 -2.31 4.99 -10.94
CA PHE A 138 -1.09 4.25 -10.63
C PHE A 138 -1.30 2.76 -10.86
N GLY A 139 -0.23 2.07 -11.25
CA GLY A 139 -0.16 0.63 -11.36
C GLY A 139 0.90 0.05 -10.44
N PHE A 140 0.79 -1.25 -10.15
CA PHE A 140 1.79 -1.99 -9.39
C PHE A 140 2.06 -3.34 -10.07
N VAL A 141 3.31 -3.63 -10.39
CA VAL A 141 3.75 -4.81 -11.17
C VAL A 141 4.72 -5.72 -10.41
N GLY A 142 4.66 -5.70 -9.08
CA GLY A 142 5.50 -6.55 -8.24
C GLY A 142 5.27 -8.04 -8.46
N GLN A 143 6.37 -8.80 -8.57
CA GLN A 143 6.33 -10.25 -8.73
C GLN A 143 6.23 -10.95 -7.38
N TYR A 144 5.55 -12.10 -7.35
CA TYR A 144 5.40 -12.93 -6.15
C TYR A 144 6.76 -13.34 -5.55
N SER A 145 7.72 -13.78 -6.38
CA SER A 145 9.03 -14.23 -5.93
C SER A 145 9.85 -13.13 -5.22
N GLU A 146 9.78 -11.90 -5.72
CA GLU A 146 10.40 -10.75 -5.05
C GLU A 146 9.66 -10.42 -3.75
N ALA A 147 8.33 -10.42 -3.76
CA ALA A 147 7.52 -10.19 -2.58
C ALA A 147 7.81 -11.23 -1.48
N PHE A 148 7.95 -12.52 -1.84
CA PHE A 148 8.30 -13.57 -0.89
C PHE A 148 9.65 -13.30 -0.21
N LYS A 149 10.68 -12.93 -0.98
CA LYS A 149 11.99 -12.58 -0.42
C LYS A 149 11.91 -11.38 0.53
N VAL A 150 11.18 -10.35 0.12
CA VAL A 150 11.15 -9.08 0.83
C VAL A 150 10.26 -9.11 2.08
N TYR A 151 9.16 -9.84 2.05
CA TYR A 151 8.18 -9.88 3.14
C TYR A 151 8.28 -11.12 4.04
N ILE A 152 8.99 -12.16 3.62
CA ILE A 152 9.19 -13.39 4.41
C ILE A 152 10.67 -13.58 4.75
N LEU A 153 11.54 -13.69 3.72
CA LEU A 153 12.94 -14.06 3.93
C LEU A 153 13.71 -13.00 4.73
N TRP A 154 13.66 -11.74 4.31
CA TRP A 154 14.37 -10.65 4.99
C TRP A 154 13.91 -10.42 6.43
N PRO A 155 12.60 -10.38 6.76
CA PRO A 155 12.14 -10.31 8.14
C PRO A 155 12.58 -11.49 9.00
N ILE A 156 12.54 -12.73 8.47
CA ILE A 156 13.04 -13.91 9.20
C ILE A 156 14.53 -13.77 9.51
N LEU A 157 15.35 -13.36 8.53
CA LEU A 157 16.76 -13.06 8.75
C LEU A 157 16.97 -11.94 9.78
N GLY A 158 16.09 -10.94 9.77
CA GLY A 158 16.07 -9.88 10.77
C GLY A 158 15.84 -10.44 12.18
N LEU A 159 14.90 -11.37 12.35
CA LEU A 159 14.63 -12.01 13.63
C LEU A 159 15.80 -12.89 14.11
N VAL A 160 16.37 -13.71 13.21
CA VAL A 160 17.52 -14.60 13.53
C VAL A 160 18.75 -13.79 13.95
N THR A 161 18.93 -12.59 13.42
CA THR A 161 20.05 -11.69 13.77
C THR A 161 19.74 -10.75 14.94
N PHE A 162 18.83 -11.12 15.84
CA PHE A 162 18.40 -10.27 16.97
C PHE A 162 18.00 -8.85 16.54
N SER A 163 17.26 -8.76 15.45
CA SER A 163 16.75 -7.50 14.83
C SER A 163 17.81 -6.59 14.21
N LEU A 164 19.08 -6.98 14.15
CA LEU A 164 20.15 -6.16 13.52
C LEU A 164 19.88 -5.93 12.03
N LEU A 165 19.33 -6.90 11.31
CA LEU A 165 18.97 -6.78 9.89
C LEU A 165 17.56 -6.21 9.64
N MET A 166 16.78 -5.89 10.67
CA MET A 166 15.43 -5.32 10.50
C MET A 166 15.41 -4.00 9.69
N PRO A 167 16.30 -3.01 9.95
CA PRO A 167 16.33 -1.80 9.14
C PRO A 167 16.59 -2.09 7.66
N TYR A 168 17.44 -3.09 7.36
CA TYR A 168 17.70 -3.51 5.99
C TYR A 168 16.49 -4.21 5.35
N ALA A 169 15.76 -5.04 6.11
CA ALA A 169 14.52 -5.65 5.66
C ALA A 169 13.46 -4.59 5.29
N ILE A 170 13.29 -3.57 6.14
CA ILE A 170 12.38 -2.44 5.88
C ILE A 170 12.83 -1.67 4.64
N TYR A 171 14.12 -1.38 4.51
CA TYR A 171 14.67 -0.72 3.32
C TYR A 171 14.34 -1.51 2.04
N LYS A 172 14.54 -2.82 2.03
CA LYS A 172 14.19 -3.68 0.88
C LYS A 172 12.69 -3.66 0.56
N GLN A 173 11.82 -3.59 1.59
CA GLN A 173 10.37 -3.43 1.39
C GLN A 173 10.03 -2.11 0.70
N GLN A 174 10.65 -1.01 1.11
CA GLN A 174 10.44 0.29 0.46
C GLN A 174 10.99 0.31 -0.97
N CYS A 175 12.17 -0.27 -1.21
CA CYS A 175 12.71 -0.42 -2.56
C CYS A 175 11.78 -1.22 -3.48
N PHE A 176 11.22 -2.33 -2.98
CA PHE A 176 10.26 -3.14 -3.72
C PHE A 176 9.01 -2.35 -4.10
N LEU A 177 8.48 -1.57 -3.16
CA LEU A 177 7.32 -0.71 -3.38
C LEU A 177 7.57 0.33 -4.49
N VAL A 178 8.65 1.11 -4.34
CA VAL A 178 8.96 2.21 -5.26
C VAL A 178 9.32 1.69 -6.65
N ARG A 179 10.12 0.62 -6.73
CA ARG A 179 10.60 0.06 -8.00
C ARG A 179 9.48 -0.53 -8.86
N ASN A 180 8.46 -1.10 -8.22
CA ASN A 180 7.34 -1.74 -8.91
C ASN A 180 6.11 -0.82 -9.08
N MET A 181 6.16 0.42 -8.58
CA MET A 181 5.12 1.42 -8.81
C MET A 181 5.26 2.00 -10.22
N ARG A 182 4.14 2.10 -10.94
CA ARG A 182 4.06 2.74 -12.25
C ARG A 182 3.04 3.86 -12.23
N TYR A 183 3.27 4.86 -13.05
CA TYR A 183 2.36 5.97 -13.29
C TYR A 183 1.91 5.94 -14.76
N GLY A 184 0.61 5.66 -14.96
CA GLY A 184 0.08 5.37 -16.28
C GLY A 184 0.45 3.97 -16.82
N ASP A 185 -0.06 3.65 -17.99
CA ASP A 185 0.20 2.40 -18.74
C ASP A 185 1.48 2.52 -19.58
#